data_0fb5328fa54c342f58b85eb9d5d4318f
#
_entry.id   0fb5328fa54c342f58b85eb9d5d4318f
#
_cell.length_a   1.000
_cell.length_b   1.000
_cell.length_c   1.000
_cell.angle_alpha   90.00
_cell.angle_beta   90.00
_cell.angle_gamma   90.00
#
_symmetry.space_group_name_H-M   'P 1'
#
loop_
_entity.id
_entity.type
_entity.pdbx_description
1 polymer ?
#
loop_
_entity_poly.entity_id
_entity_poly.type
_entity_poly.pdbx_seq_one_letter_code
_entity_poly.pdbx_strand_id
1 'polypeptide(L)'
;LLSEIAEQVKQRRWGGAAVRLEVNSNMPDFVANILMKSLDLEPTDVYTLNRPLNLPDFMELLKLELKDIKDKPFSTRDLPQFKQDGPGVFEAIRQSDLLVHHPYDSFTNSTLRLLNQAADDRDVLAIKITLYRTGRHSAIVEALKRAAENGKYVTAFVELKARFDEESNIIWAKELENVGVHVVYGVPGLKTHCKIALIVRREGGKLKKYLHLSTGNYNQVTTRIYTDIAMFTSNDEFGDDAVDLFNYLTGYSH
;
A
#
# COMPACT_ATOMS: atom_id res chain seq x y z
N LEU A 1 -17.98 -11.78 -0.06
CA LEU A 1 -17.34 -10.58 0.52
C LEU A 1 -16.68 -9.70 -0.55
N LEU A 2 -15.71 -10.22 -1.33
CA LEU A 2 -14.99 -9.42 -2.34
C LEU A 2 -15.94 -8.88 -3.43
N SER A 3 -16.84 -9.72 -3.95
CA SER A 3 -17.87 -9.33 -4.92
C SER A 3 -18.85 -8.29 -4.37
N GLU A 4 -19.24 -8.43 -3.13
CA GLU A 4 -20.12 -7.49 -2.44
C GLU A 4 -19.46 -6.13 -2.21
N ILE A 5 -18.18 -6.12 -1.79
CA ILE A 5 -17.40 -4.88 -1.65
C ILE A 5 -17.18 -4.22 -3.02
N ALA A 6 -16.88 -5.00 -4.06
CA ALA A 6 -16.75 -4.49 -5.42
C ALA A 6 -18.04 -3.83 -5.91
N GLU A 7 -19.19 -4.43 -5.63
CA GLU A 7 -20.50 -3.86 -5.96
C GLU A 7 -20.80 -2.59 -5.17
N GLN A 8 -20.51 -2.57 -3.86
CA GLN A 8 -20.67 -1.37 -3.04
C GLN A 8 -19.75 -0.21 -3.48
N VAL A 9 -18.51 -0.50 -3.89
CA VAL A 9 -17.58 0.51 -4.44
C VAL A 9 -18.14 1.08 -5.74
N LYS A 10 -18.70 0.24 -6.60
CA LYS A 10 -19.34 0.64 -7.86
C LYS A 10 -20.60 1.48 -7.60
N GLN A 11 -21.44 1.07 -6.65
CA GLN A 11 -22.64 1.81 -6.25
C GLN A 11 -22.31 3.19 -5.66
N ARG A 12 -21.25 3.32 -4.87
CA ARG A 12 -20.79 4.63 -4.36
C ARG A 12 -20.41 5.60 -5.47
N ARG A 13 -19.93 5.10 -6.59
CA ARG A 13 -19.56 5.93 -7.75
C ARG A 13 -20.76 6.38 -8.59
N TRP A 14 -21.83 5.55 -8.64
CA TRP A 14 -22.89 5.70 -9.64
C TRP A 14 -24.30 5.69 -9.08
N GLY A 15 -24.50 5.45 -7.78
CA GLY A 15 -25.85 5.24 -7.25
C GLY A 15 -26.03 5.45 -5.74
N GLY A 16 -25.05 5.96 -5.02
CA GLY A 16 -25.24 6.39 -3.63
C GLY A 16 -26.11 7.65 -3.58
N ALA A 17 -26.97 7.78 -2.56
CA ALA A 17 -27.71 9.01 -2.33
C ALA A 17 -26.73 10.19 -2.22
N ALA A 18 -27.00 11.30 -2.93
CA ALA A 18 -26.28 12.53 -2.75
C ALA A 18 -26.56 13.06 -1.35
N VAL A 19 -25.55 13.56 -0.64
CA VAL A 19 -25.68 14.11 0.72
C VAL A 19 -25.19 15.57 0.76
N ARG A 20 -24.70 16.09 -0.36
CA ARG A 20 -24.18 17.44 -0.47
C ARG A 20 -24.12 17.86 -1.93
N LEU A 21 -24.53 19.08 -2.22
CA LEU A 21 -24.40 19.73 -3.52
C LEU A 21 -23.62 21.03 -3.35
N GLU A 22 -22.49 21.16 -4.04
CA GLU A 22 -21.75 22.41 -4.13
C GLU A 22 -22.01 23.06 -5.48
N VAL A 23 -22.44 24.30 -5.47
CA VAL A 23 -22.70 25.08 -6.68
C VAL A 23 -21.87 26.35 -6.69
N ASN A 24 -21.48 26.81 -7.88
CA ASN A 24 -20.82 28.11 -8.03
C ASN A 24 -21.82 29.23 -7.81
N SER A 25 -21.38 30.34 -7.21
CA SER A 25 -22.22 31.53 -6.96
C SER A 25 -22.83 32.16 -8.22
N ASN A 26 -22.28 31.85 -9.38
CA ASN A 26 -22.82 32.30 -10.68
C ASN A 26 -23.89 31.34 -11.25
N MET A 27 -24.18 30.22 -10.59
CA MET A 27 -25.20 29.28 -11.04
C MET A 27 -26.59 29.93 -10.85
N PRO A 28 -27.44 29.95 -11.88
CA PRO A 28 -28.81 30.43 -11.71
C PRO A 28 -29.58 29.57 -10.71
N ASP A 29 -30.37 30.21 -9.85
CA ASP A 29 -31.15 29.56 -8.80
C ASP A 29 -32.06 28.44 -9.32
N PHE A 30 -32.65 28.63 -10.51
CA PHE A 30 -33.53 27.62 -11.09
C PHE A 30 -32.76 26.32 -11.42
N VAL A 31 -31.48 26.42 -11.85
CA VAL A 31 -30.63 25.26 -12.13
C VAL A 31 -30.26 24.55 -10.83
N ALA A 32 -29.85 25.30 -9.80
CA ALA A 32 -29.56 24.76 -8.48
C ALA A 32 -30.77 24.03 -7.91
N ASN A 33 -31.97 24.58 -8.05
CA ASN A 33 -33.22 23.96 -7.60
C ASN A 33 -33.57 22.68 -8.38
N ILE A 34 -33.29 22.61 -9.68
CA ILE A 34 -33.47 21.38 -10.47
C ILE A 34 -32.53 20.29 -9.97
N LEU A 35 -31.25 20.61 -9.77
CA LEU A 35 -30.25 19.67 -9.29
C LEU A 35 -30.60 19.17 -7.88
N MET A 36 -30.97 20.08 -6.97
CA MET A 36 -31.35 19.75 -5.61
C MET A 36 -32.53 18.76 -5.59
N LYS A 37 -33.58 19.01 -6.35
CA LYS A 37 -34.76 18.13 -6.46
C LYS A 37 -34.41 16.79 -7.12
N SER A 38 -33.58 16.80 -8.17
CA SER A 38 -33.20 15.59 -8.91
C SER A 38 -32.31 14.66 -8.09
N LEU A 39 -31.59 15.21 -7.11
CA LEU A 39 -30.69 14.51 -6.22
C LEU A 39 -31.33 14.19 -4.85
N ASP A 40 -32.61 14.54 -4.66
CA ASP A 40 -33.36 14.36 -3.40
C ASP A 40 -32.65 15.01 -2.21
N LEU A 41 -32.22 16.27 -2.37
CA LEU A 41 -31.51 17.05 -1.37
C LEU A 41 -32.39 18.16 -0.80
N GLU A 42 -32.17 18.49 0.48
CA GLU A 42 -32.78 19.63 1.14
C GLU A 42 -31.96 20.91 0.93
N PRO A 43 -32.54 22.12 1.09
CA PRO A 43 -31.81 23.38 0.95
C PRO A 43 -30.56 23.48 1.84
N THR A 44 -30.56 22.82 2.99
CA THR A 44 -29.43 22.75 3.94
C THR A 44 -28.23 21.95 3.42
N ASP A 45 -28.44 21.13 2.40
CA ASP A 45 -27.41 20.32 1.77
C ASP A 45 -26.72 21.03 0.59
N VAL A 46 -27.26 22.22 0.21
CA VAL A 46 -26.73 22.99 -0.93
C VAL A 46 -25.82 24.11 -0.44
N TYR A 47 -24.59 24.11 -0.96
CA TYR A 47 -23.56 25.09 -0.61
C TYR A 47 -23.20 25.94 -1.81
N THR A 48 -23.48 27.24 -1.75
CA THR A 48 -23.09 28.20 -2.78
C THR A 48 -21.67 28.71 -2.49
N LEU A 49 -20.76 28.53 -3.43
CA LEU A 49 -19.34 28.82 -3.25
C LEU A 49 -18.85 29.79 -4.33
N ASN A 50 -18.09 30.80 -3.91
CA ASN A 50 -17.42 31.73 -4.81
C ASN A 50 -15.93 31.33 -4.98
N ARG A 51 -15.71 30.12 -5.43
CA ARG A 51 -14.38 29.54 -5.66
C ARG A 51 -14.47 28.37 -6.63
N PRO A 52 -13.34 27.86 -7.17
CA PRO A 52 -13.34 26.60 -7.89
C PRO A 52 -13.94 25.47 -7.04
N LEU A 53 -14.82 24.66 -7.63
CA LEU A 53 -15.56 23.61 -6.92
C LEU A 53 -14.69 22.38 -6.71
N ASN A 54 -14.01 21.92 -7.75
CA ASN A 54 -13.19 20.71 -7.68
C ASN A 54 -11.74 21.06 -7.32
N LEU A 55 -11.47 21.23 -6.02
CA LEU A 55 -10.11 21.55 -5.55
C LEU A 55 -9.04 20.49 -5.92
N PRO A 56 -9.34 19.19 -6.02
CA PRO A 56 -8.39 18.20 -6.52
C PRO A 56 -7.79 18.50 -7.90
N ASP A 57 -8.47 19.27 -8.75
CA ASP A 57 -7.94 19.68 -10.06
C ASP A 57 -6.67 20.53 -9.95
N PHE A 58 -6.45 21.20 -8.80
CA PHE A 58 -5.20 21.92 -8.55
C PHE A 58 -3.96 21.01 -8.53
N MET A 59 -4.12 19.70 -8.36
CA MET A 59 -3.03 18.74 -8.52
C MET A 59 -2.43 18.75 -9.94
N GLU A 60 -3.16 19.24 -10.93
CA GLU A 60 -2.65 19.40 -12.30
C GLU A 60 -1.55 20.46 -12.39
N LEU A 61 -1.54 21.45 -11.49
CA LEU A 61 -0.48 22.46 -11.43
C LEU A 61 0.91 21.82 -11.20
N LEU A 62 0.95 20.67 -10.52
CA LEU A 62 2.20 19.93 -10.31
C LEU A 62 2.80 19.38 -11.61
N LYS A 63 1.99 19.21 -12.66
CA LYS A 63 2.44 18.72 -13.97
C LYS A 63 3.07 19.81 -14.83
N LEU A 64 2.83 21.08 -14.48
CA LEU A 64 3.36 22.21 -15.25
C LEU A 64 4.87 22.33 -15.08
N GLU A 65 5.58 22.69 -16.15
CA GLU A 65 7.03 22.87 -16.18
C GLU A 65 7.45 24.25 -15.61
N LEU A 66 7.06 24.52 -14.37
CA LEU A 66 7.31 25.80 -13.68
C LEU A 66 8.50 25.64 -12.72
N LYS A 67 9.71 25.61 -13.25
CA LYS A 67 10.95 25.31 -12.50
C LYS A 67 11.27 26.32 -11.39
N ASP A 68 10.87 27.58 -11.57
CA ASP A 68 11.21 28.67 -10.65
C ASP A 68 10.36 28.67 -9.36
N ILE A 69 9.22 27.98 -9.40
CA ILE A 69 8.29 27.90 -8.26
C ILE A 69 8.16 26.47 -7.71
N LYS A 70 9.00 25.56 -8.14
CA LYS A 70 9.05 24.18 -7.65
C LYS A 70 10.38 23.92 -6.96
N ASP A 71 10.31 23.18 -5.86
CA ASP A 71 11.51 22.66 -5.21
C ASP A 71 12.30 21.75 -6.17
N LYS A 72 13.62 21.82 -6.07
CA LYS A 72 14.48 20.94 -6.85
C LYS A 72 14.28 19.50 -6.43
N PRO A 73 14.08 18.56 -7.37
CA PRO A 73 14.03 17.15 -7.04
C PRO A 73 15.34 16.75 -6.33
N PHE A 74 15.23 16.00 -5.26
CA PHE A 74 16.40 15.40 -4.62
C PHE A 74 16.56 13.94 -5.05
N SER A 75 17.81 13.48 -5.08
CA SER A 75 18.13 12.07 -5.33
C SER A 75 18.09 11.30 -4.01
N THR A 76 17.44 10.14 -4.02
CA THR A 76 17.45 9.26 -2.85
C THR A 76 18.84 8.66 -2.65
N ARG A 77 19.22 8.46 -1.41
CA ARG A 77 20.47 7.81 -1.03
C ARG A 77 20.26 6.29 -1.02
N ASP A 78 21.22 5.58 -1.56
CA ASP A 78 21.29 4.13 -1.41
C ASP A 78 22.06 3.78 -0.14
N LEU A 79 21.55 2.80 0.60
CA LEU A 79 22.26 2.27 1.76
C LEU A 79 23.54 1.55 1.30
N PRO A 80 24.70 1.82 1.92
CA PRO A 80 25.94 1.12 1.58
C PRO A 80 25.81 -0.41 1.67
N GLN A 81 25.03 -0.91 2.62
CA GLN A 81 24.78 -2.34 2.85
C GLN A 81 23.94 -2.99 1.74
N PHE A 82 23.19 -2.18 0.97
CA PHE A 82 22.34 -2.63 -0.13
C PHE A 82 22.92 -2.32 -1.53
N LYS A 83 24.22 -2.06 -1.63
CA LYS A 83 24.88 -1.88 -2.94
C LYS A 83 24.87 -3.19 -3.74
N GLN A 84 24.88 -3.05 -5.08
CA GLN A 84 24.84 -4.22 -5.98
C GLN A 84 26.03 -5.16 -5.78
N ASP A 85 27.22 -4.60 -5.52
CA ASP A 85 28.46 -5.34 -5.29
C ASP A 85 28.72 -5.66 -3.82
N GLY A 86 27.73 -5.38 -2.94
CA GLY A 86 27.78 -5.61 -1.52
C GLY A 86 27.29 -7.01 -1.12
N PRO A 87 27.32 -7.32 0.17
CA PRO A 87 26.68 -8.52 0.70
C PRO A 87 25.21 -8.54 0.27
N GLY A 88 24.65 -9.74 0.08
CA GLY A 88 23.22 -9.88 -0.22
C GLY A 88 22.37 -9.25 0.89
N VAL A 89 21.13 -8.85 0.57
CA VAL A 89 20.26 -8.17 1.55
C VAL A 89 20.09 -8.99 2.82
N PHE A 90 19.93 -10.31 2.72
CA PHE A 90 19.81 -11.20 3.89
C PHE A 90 21.08 -11.22 4.73
N GLU A 91 22.24 -11.19 4.11
CA GLU A 91 23.52 -11.12 4.81
C GLU A 91 23.67 -9.80 5.56
N ALA A 92 23.35 -8.69 4.93
CA ALA A 92 23.41 -7.37 5.55
C ALA A 92 22.50 -7.27 6.78
N ILE A 93 21.24 -7.78 6.68
CA ILE A 93 20.27 -7.78 7.79
C ILE A 93 20.74 -8.72 8.91
N ARG A 94 21.40 -9.84 8.58
CA ARG A 94 21.92 -10.77 9.58
C ARG A 94 23.08 -10.17 10.39
N GLN A 95 23.87 -9.30 9.77
CA GLN A 95 25.00 -8.64 10.44
C GLN A 95 24.56 -7.59 11.45
N SER A 96 23.50 -6.84 11.15
CA SER A 96 22.92 -5.82 12.02
C SER A 96 21.52 -5.42 11.58
N ASP A 97 20.73 -4.92 12.52
CA ASP A 97 19.49 -4.23 12.18
C ASP A 97 19.80 -2.97 11.35
N LEU A 98 18.97 -2.72 10.33
CA LEU A 98 19.16 -1.61 9.42
C LEU A 98 17.93 -0.71 9.45
N LEU A 99 18.16 0.58 9.64
CA LEU A 99 17.11 1.60 9.58
C LEU A 99 17.21 2.36 8.26
N VAL A 100 16.06 2.64 7.66
CA VAL A 100 15.91 3.49 6.49
C VAL A 100 14.90 4.58 6.75
N HIS A 101 15.18 5.76 6.22
CA HIS A 101 14.36 6.95 6.37
C HIS A 101 13.89 7.44 5.00
N HIS A 102 12.67 7.07 4.62
CA HIS A 102 12.05 7.56 3.40
C HIS A 102 11.57 9.00 3.57
N PRO A 103 11.61 9.83 2.54
CA PRO A 103 11.99 9.60 1.15
C PRO A 103 13.51 9.69 0.89
N TYR A 104 14.32 9.97 1.90
CA TYR A 104 15.76 10.24 1.74
C TYR A 104 16.54 8.99 1.37
N ASP A 105 16.21 7.86 1.96
CA ASP A 105 16.74 6.55 1.57
C ASP A 105 15.83 5.90 0.51
N SER A 106 16.43 5.24 -0.47
CA SER A 106 15.73 4.64 -1.60
C SER A 106 14.85 3.47 -1.18
N PHE A 107 13.53 3.60 -1.37
CA PHE A 107 12.58 2.49 -1.21
C PHE A 107 12.85 1.36 -2.22
N THR A 108 13.19 1.71 -3.45
CA THR A 108 13.46 0.74 -4.51
C THR A 108 14.69 -0.12 -4.19
N ASN A 109 15.77 0.52 -3.73
CA ASN A 109 17.03 -0.16 -3.43
C ASN A 109 17.11 -0.68 -1.99
N SER A 110 16.04 -0.58 -1.21
CA SER A 110 15.91 -1.17 0.13
C SER A 110 14.73 -2.13 0.21
N THR A 111 13.54 -1.66 0.50
CA THR A 111 12.34 -2.48 0.74
C THR A 111 11.96 -3.34 -0.47
N LEU A 112 11.89 -2.73 -1.66
CA LEU A 112 11.57 -3.48 -2.88
C LEU A 112 12.68 -4.48 -3.23
N ARG A 113 13.94 -4.12 -3.01
CA ARG A 113 15.08 -5.03 -3.22
C ARG A 113 15.00 -6.26 -2.33
N LEU A 114 14.64 -6.11 -1.04
CA LEU A 114 14.43 -7.24 -0.15
C LEU A 114 13.37 -8.21 -0.71
N LEU A 115 12.22 -7.69 -1.15
CA LEU A 115 11.14 -8.53 -1.67
C LEU A 115 11.51 -9.17 -3.01
N ASN A 116 12.21 -8.46 -3.89
CA ASN A 116 12.71 -9.03 -5.14
C ASN A 116 13.71 -10.17 -4.88
N GLN A 117 14.68 -9.93 -3.99
CA GLN A 117 15.64 -10.98 -3.62
C GLN A 117 14.93 -12.16 -2.97
N ALA A 118 13.96 -11.92 -2.09
CA ALA A 118 13.15 -12.98 -1.48
C ALA A 118 12.37 -13.79 -2.52
N ALA A 119 11.86 -13.14 -3.57
CA ALA A 119 11.13 -13.81 -4.64
C ALA A 119 12.03 -14.76 -5.46
N ASP A 120 13.29 -14.40 -5.65
CA ASP A 120 14.20 -15.14 -6.53
C ASP A 120 15.13 -16.12 -5.78
N ASP A 121 15.29 -15.96 -4.47
CA ASP A 121 16.18 -16.81 -3.64
C ASP A 121 15.56 -18.19 -3.41
N ARG A 122 16.28 -19.25 -3.78
CA ARG A 122 15.84 -20.66 -3.67
C ARG A 122 15.64 -21.14 -2.22
N ASP A 123 16.35 -20.52 -1.29
CA ASP A 123 16.28 -20.87 0.13
C ASP A 123 15.13 -20.17 0.85
N VAL A 124 14.48 -19.16 0.23
CA VAL A 124 13.28 -18.56 0.77
C VAL A 124 12.10 -19.50 0.55
N LEU A 125 11.42 -19.83 1.65
CA LEU A 125 10.28 -20.77 1.68
C LEU A 125 8.95 -20.06 1.71
N ALA A 126 8.87 -18.95 2.45
CA ALA A 126 7.62 -18.23 2.63
C ALA A 126 7.82 -16.71 2.72
N ILE A 127 6.80 -15.98 2.25
CA ILE A 127 6.68 -14.53 2.41
C ILE A 127 5.27 -14.24 2.93
N LYS A 128 5.16 -13.57 4.08
CA LYS A 128 3.89 -13.06 4.58
C LYS A 128 3.98 -11.53 4.66
N ILE A 129 2.97 -10.82 4.16
CA ILE A 129 3.00 -9.36 4.07
C ILE A 129 1.62 -8.76 4.29
N THR A 130 1.57 -7.59 4.95
CA THR A 130 0.36 -6.78 5.04
C THR A 130 0.36 -5.71 3.95
N LEU A 131 -0.75 -5.57 3.22
CA LEU A 131 -0.90 -4.60 2.13
C LEU A 131 -2.10 -3.71 2.40
N TYR A 132 -1.87 -2.40 2.41
CA TYR A 132 -2.90 -1.41 2.67
C TYR A 132 -3.17 -0.54 1.43
N ARG A 133 -2.14 0.10 0.91
CA ARG A 133 -2.21 1.01 -0.25
C ARG A 133 -0.97 0.80 -1.12
N THR A 134 -1.11 0.04 -2.19
CA THR A 134 0.02 -0.35 -3.05
C THR A 134 0.06 0.40 -4.38
N GLY A 135 -1.07 0.98 -4.82
CA GLY A 135 -1.22 1.59 -6.13
C GLY A 135 -1.52 0.59 -7.25
N ARG A 136 -1.91 1.10 -8.43
CA ARG A 136 -2.37 0.25 -9.57
C ARG A 136 -1.28 -0.64 -10.16
N HIS A 137 -0.05 -0.15 -10.26
CA HIS A 137 1.10 -0.86 -10.85
C HIS A 137 2.17 -1.02 -9.79
N SER A 138 1.96 -1.95 -8.88
CA SER A 138 2.84 -2.14 -7.73
C SER A 138 3.94 -3.15 -8.01
N ALA A 139 5.19 -2.69 -8.02
CA ALA A 139 6.35 -3.58 -8.09
C ALA A 139 6.42 -4.56 -6.91
N ILE A 140 5.80 -4.23 -5.77
CA ILE A 140 5.64 -5.14 -4.63
C ILE A 140 4.72 -6.30 -5.01
N VAL A 141 3.57 -6.02 -5.63
CA VAL A 141 2.63 -7.06 -6.10
C VAL A 141 3.31 -7.96 -7.12
N GLU A 142 4.06 -7.41 -8.06
CA GLU A 142 4.82 -8.20 -9.05
C GLU A 142 5.90 -9.08 -8.40
N ALA A 143 6.59 -8.59 -7.36
CA ALA A 143 7.53 -9.42 -6.61
C ALA A 143 6.83 -10.59 -5.89
N LEU A 144 5.64 -10.37 -5.32
CA LEU A 144 4.87 -11.42 -4.66
C LEU A 144 4.32 -12.46 -5.64
N LYS A 145 3.85 -12.03 -6.81
CA LYS A 145 3.44 -12.92 -7.91
C LYS A 145 4.59 -13.82 -8.32
N ARG A 146 5.75 -13.24 -8.62
CA ARG A 146 6.95 -13.98 -8.99
C ARG A 146 7.40 -14.93 -7.89
N ALA A 147 7.28 -14.55 -6.61
CA ALA A 147 7.58 -15.44 -5.50
C ALA A 147 6.69 -16.68 -5.50
N ALA A 148 5.38 -16.52 -5.71
CA ALA A 148 4.43 -17.63 -5.79
C ALA A 148 4.71 -18.52 -7.02
N GLU A 149 4.96 -17.93 -8.18
CA GLU A 149 5.36 -18.63 -9.41
C GLU A 149 6.66 -19.44 -9.23
N ASN A 150 7.59 -18.94 -8.40
CA ASN A 150 8.81 -19.64 -7.99
C ASN A 150 8.57 -20.69 -6.89
N GLY A 151 7.33 -21.04 -6.58
CA GLY A 151 6.94 -22.10 -5.66
C GLY A 151 7.05 -21.76 -4.17
N LYS A 152 7.09 -20.47 -3.81
CA LYS A 152 7.13 -20.04 -2.41
C LYS A 152 5.72 -19.93 -1.83
N TYR A 153 5.58 -20.18 -0.53
CA TYR A 153 4.33 -19.94 0.19
C TYR A 153 4.16 -18.42 0.42
N VAL A 154 3.28 -17.78 -0.35
CA VAL A 154 3.03 -16.35 -0.21
C VAL A 154 1.67 -16.11 0.43
N THR A 155 1.64 -15.33 1.50
CA THR A 155 0.40 -14.86 2.14
C THR A 155 0.37 -13.34 2.13
N ALA A 156 -0.65 -12.77 1.50
CA ALA A 156 -0.91 -11.34 1.47
C ALA A 156 -2.16 -11.01 2.28
N PHE A 157 -1.98 -10.27 3.37
CA PHE A 157 -3.09 -9.72 4.13
C PHE A 157 -3.48 -8.36 3.56
N VAL A 158 -4.70 -8.26 3.04
CA VAL A 158 -5.15 -7.10 2.25
C VAL A 158 -6.23 -6.34 3.01
N GLU A 159 -5.99 -5.07 3.32
CA GLU A 159 -7.01 -4.17 3.84
C GLU A 159 -7.82 -3.57 2.68
N LEU A 160 -9.05 -4.05 2.49
CA LEU A 160 -9.93 -3.60 1.40
C LEU A 160 -10.50 -2.19 1.62
N LYS A 161 -10.60 -1.73 2.87
CA LYS A 161 -11.17 -0.43 3.21
C LYS A 161 -10.13 0.71 3.18
N ALA A 162 -9.13 0.59 2.32
CA ALA A 162 -8.16 1.65 2.06
C ALA A 162 -8.81 2.74 1.21
N ARG A 163 -9.16 3.88 1.84
CA ARG A 163 -9.87 4.99 1.20
C ARG A 163 -9.18 5.43 -0.09
N PHE A 164 -9.93 5.49 -1.21
CA PHE A 164 -9.51 5.83 -2.59
C PHE A 164 -8.71 4.75 -3.33
N ASP A 165 -8.32 3.66 -2.70
CA ASP A 165 -7.58 2.56 -3.33
C ASP A 165 -8.37 1.25 -3.39
N GLU A 166 -9.65 1.26 -2.98
CA GLU A 166 -10.49 0.06 -2.87
C GLU A 166 -10.56 -0.73 -4.18
N GLU A 167 -10.79 -0.03 -5.31
CA GLU A 167 -10.87 -0.67 -6.63
C GLU A 167 -9.53 -1.30 -7.04
N SER A 168 -8.44 -0.56 -6.83
CA SER A 168 -7.09 -1.05 -7.12
C SER A 168 -6.76 -2.26 -6.26
N ASN A 169 -7.11 -2.21 -4.96
CA ASN A 169 -6.86 -3.29 -4.02
C ASN A 169 -7.62 -4.57 -4.40
N ILE A 170 -8.85 -4.45 -4.91
CA ILE A 170 -9.63 -5.59 -5.42
C ILE A 170 -8.98 -6.21 -6.65
N ILE A 171 -8.50 -5.39 -7.58
CA ILE A 171 -7.92 -5.86 -8.84
C ILE A 171 -6.65 -6.68 -8.56
N TRP A 172 -5.66 -6.09 -7.90
CA TRP A 172 -4.40 -6.79 -7.68
C TRP A 172 -4.52 -7.93 -6.65
N ALA A 173 -5.49 -7.88 -5.72
CA ALA A 173 -5.77 -9.01 -4.85
C ALA A 173 -6.22 -10.25 -5.65
N LYS A 174 -7.09 -10.07 -6.65
CA LYS A 174 -7.48 -11.15 -7.58
C LYS A 174 -6.30 -11.64 -8.42
N GLU A 175 -5.43 -10.74 -8.87
CA GLU A 175 -4.22 -11.13 -9.60
C GLU A 175 -3.31 -12.01 -8.74
N LEU A 176 -3.15 -11.68 -7.45
CA LEU A 176 -2.39 -12.50 -6.50
C LEU A 176 -3.03 -13.88 -6.28
N GLU A 177 -4.36 -13.95 -6.09
CA GLU A 177 -5.07 -15.23 -5.98
C GLU A 177 -4.89 -16.12 -7.21
N ASN A 178 -4.94 -15.53 -8.41
CA ASN A 178 -4.80 -16.26 -9.66
C ASN A 178 -3.44 -16.97 -9.83
N VAL A 179 -2.39 -16.48 -9.19
CA VAL A 179 -1.05 -17.11 -9.21
C VAL A 179 -0.77 -17.95 -7.96
N GLY A 180 -1.80 -18.20 -7.13
CA GLY A 180 -1.70 -19.09 -5.97
C GLY A 180 -1.23 -18.42 -4.67
N VAL A 181 -1.21 -17.09 -4.59
CA VAL A 181 -1.00 -16.38 -3.33
C VAL A 181 -2.22 -16.56 -2.42
N HIS A 182 -1.99 -16.90 -1.17
CA HIS A 182 -3.04 -16.92 -0.15
C HIS A 182 -3.40 -15.48 0.26
N VAL A 183 -4.53 -14.98 -0.22
CA VAL A 183 -5.00 -13.63 0.09
C VAL A 183 -6.02 -13.67 1.23
N VAL A 184 -5.78 -12.89 2.27
CA VAL A 184 -6.67 -12.73 3.41
C VAL A 184 -7.21 -11.29 3.43
N TYR A 185 -8.52 -11.15 3.53
CA TYR A 185 -9.21 -9.87 3.42
C TYR A 185 -9.68 -9.34 4.78
N GLY A 186 -8.87 -8.50 5.40
CA GLY A 186 -9.24 -7.78 6.61
C GLY A 186 -9.61 -8.66 7.82
N VAL A 187 -9.72 -8.05 8.98
CA VAL A 187 -10.30 -8.64 10.19
C VAL A 187 -11.68 -8.00 10.41
N PRO A 188 -12.76 -8.79 10.59
CA PRO A 188 -14.08 -8.24 10.85
C PRO A 188 -14.07 -7.28 12.06
N GLY A 189 -14.66 -6.09 11.88
CA GLY A 189 -14.74 -5.08 12.95
C GLY A 189 -13.46 -4.28 13.21
N LEU A 190 -12.33 -4.65 12.63
CA LEU A 190 -11.05 -3.97 12.79
C LEU A 190 -10.52 -3.44 11.44
N LYS A 191 -9.57 -2.54 11.51
CA LYS A 191 -8.82 -2.03 10.36
C LYS A 191 -7.35 -2.34 10.56
N THR A 192 -6.75 -3.06 9.61
CA THR A 192 -5.34 -3.40 9.69
C THR A 192 -4.50 -2.29 9.09
N HIS A 193 -3.65 -1.67 9.91
CA HIS A 193 -2.81 -0.55 9.50
C HIS A 193 -1.31 -0.80 9.69
N CYS A 194 -0.89 -1.94 10.22
CA CYS A 194 0.52 -2.31 10.32
C CYS A 194 1.14 -2.53 8.92
N LYS A 195 2.41 -2.23 8.79
CA LYS A 195 3.20 -2.48 7.58
C LYS A 195 4.35 -3.38 7.97
N ILE A 196 4.17 -4.66 7.70
CA ILE A 196 5.10 -5.71 8.06
C ILE A 196 5.24 -6.72 6.91
N ALA A 197 6.47 -7.14 6.65
CA ALA A 197 6.76 -8.27 5.81
C ALA A 197 7.66 -9.24 6.58
N LEU A 198 7.25 -10.50 6.63
CA LEU A 198 7.99 -11.61 7.20
C LEU A 198 8.44 -12.53 6.08
N ILE A 199 9.73 -12.80 6.02
CA ILE A 199 10.36 -13.72 5.07
C ILE A 199 10.98 -14.86 5.87
N VAL A 200 10.64 -16.09 5.51
CA VAL A 200 11.21 -17.30 6.13
C VAL A 200 12.18 -17.94 5.14
N ARG A 201 13.44 -18.03 5.54
CA ARG A 201 14.55 -18.56 4.74
C ARG A 201 15.18 -19.75 5.41
N ARG A 202 15.60 -20.76 4.64
CA ARG A 202 16.38 -21.89 5.13
C ARG A 202 17.87 -21.54 5.12
N GLU A 203 18.52 -21.68 6.26
CA GLU A 203 19.95 -21.42 6.43
C GLU A 203 20.59 -22.48 7.31
N GLY A 204 21.60 -23.18 6.80
CA GLY A 204 22.29 -24.22 7.55
C GLY A 204 21.36 -25.30 8.14
N GLY A 205 20.28 -25.63 7.43
CA GLY A 205 19.29 -26.62 7.90
C GLY A 205 18.27 -26.09 8.91
N LYS A 206 18.36 -24.82 9.31
CA LYS A 206 17.41 -24.14 10.21
C LYS A 206 16.56 -23.10 9.44
N LEU A 207 15.45 -22.70 10.03
CA LEU A 207 14.63 -21.61 9.54
C LEU A 207 15.08 -20.30 10.19
N LYS A 208 15.41 -19.31 9.36
CA LYS A 208 15.71 -17.94 9.78
C LYS A 208 14.62 -17.00 9.30
N LYS A 209 14.21 -16.10 10.16
CA LYS A 209 13.18 -15.10 9.90
C LYS A 209 13.83 -13.76 9.61
N TYR A 210 13.35 -13.09 8.59
CA TYR A 210 13.75 -11.74 8.22
C TYR A 210 12.51 -10.87 8.17
N LEU A 211 12.59 -9.71 8.76
CA LEU A 211 11.47 -8.79 8.92
C LEU A 211 11.79 -7.44 8.31
N HIS A 212 10.76 -6.88 7.73
CA HIS A 212 10.68 -5.46 7.44
C HIS A 212 9.46 -4.89 8.15
N LEU A 213 9.69 -3.89 8.98
CA LEU A 213 8.68 -3.14 9.73
C LEU A 213 8.72 -1.70 9.27
N SER A 214 7.58 -1.06 9.01
CA SER A 214 7.55 0.31 8.53
C SER A 214 6.38 1.11 9.09
N THR A 215 6.57 2.43 9.22
CA THR A 215 5.49 3.38 9.42
C THR A 215 4.76 3.66 8.10
N GLY A 216 5.45 3.55 6.96
CA GLY A 216 4.98 3.85 5.61
C GLY A 216 4.40 2.66 4.87
N ASN A 217 3.47 2.93 3.96
CA ASN A 217 2.87 1.90 3.10
C ASN A 217 3.87 1.34 2.08
N TYR A 218 3.61 0.12 1.61
CA TYR A 218 4.34 -0.52 0.51
C TYR A 218 3.95 0.09 -0.85
N ASN A 219 4.29 1.36 -1.06
CA ASN A 219 3.90 2.13 -2.24
C ASN A 219 5.02 3.08 -2.66
N GLN A 220 5.60 2.84 -3.86
CA GLN A 220 6.72 3.61 -4.40
C GLN A 220 6.41 5.10 -4.62
N VAL A 221 5.15 5.46 -4.84
CA VAL A 221 4.75 6.86 -5.04
C VAL A 221 4.67 7.58 -3.70
N THR A 222 3.95 7.00 -2.75
CA THR A 222 3.75 7.64 -1.43
C THR A 222 5.03 7.73 -0.62
N THR A 223 5.96 6.77 -0.75
CA THR A 223 7.27 6.81 -0.09
C THR A 223 8.20 7.94 -0.58
N ARG A 224 7.85 8.62 -1.67
CA ARG A 224 8.55 9.83 -2.13
C ARG A 224 7.96 11.13 -1.59
N ILE A 225 6.79 11.06 -0.96
CA ILE A 225 6.00 12.21 -0.51
C ILE A 225 5.95 12.26 1.01
N TYR A 226 5.77 11.10 1.64
CA TYR A 226 5.68 10.98 3.10
C TYR A 226 7.03 10.67 3.70
N THR A 227 7.21 11.15 4.93
CA THR A 227 8.40 10.87 5.74
C THR A 227 8.09 9.67 6.63
N ASP A 228 8.78 8.56 6.38
CA ASP A 228 8.56 7.28 7.05
C ASP A 228 9.88 6.65 7.49
N ILE A 229 9.82 5.86 8.57
CA ILE A 229 10.95 5.06 9.05
C ILE A 229 10.60 3.58 8.85
N ALA A 230 11.59 2.82 8.37
CA ALA A 230 11.48 1.38 8.28
C ALA A 230 12.72 0.71 8.89
N MET A 231 12.51 -0.48 9.42
CA MET A 231 13.54 -1.32 10.03
C MET A 231 13.58 -2.68 9.32
N PHE A 232 14.79 -3.14 9.04
CA PHE A 232 15.07 -4.52 8.62
C PHE A 232 15.79 -5.23 9.77
N THR A 233 15.30 -6.38 10.17
CA THR A 233 15.86 -7.14 11.27
C THR A 233 15.77 -8.64 11.03
N SER A 234 16.70 -9.40 11.60
CA SER A 234 16.64 -10.85 11.72
C SER A 234 16.66 -11.31 13.17
N ASN A 235 16.30 -10.43 14.10
CA ASN A 235 16.16 -10.75 15.51
C ASN A 235 15.05 -11.80 15.69
N ASP A 236 15.34 -12.86 16.45
CA ASP A 236 14.44 -14.00 16.59
C ASP A 236 13.16 -13.65 17.36
N GLU A 237 13.22 -12.78 18.38
CA GLU A 237 12.06 -12.35 19.16
C GLU A 237 11.06 -11.58 18.29
N PHE A 238 11.52 -10.60 17.52
CA PHE A 238 10.67 -9.94 16.52
C PHE A 238 10.11 -10.92 15.49
N GLY A 239 10.91 -11.92 15.11
CA GLY A 239 10.50 -12.97 14.19
C GLY A 239 9.36 -13.82 14.74
N ASP A 240 9.39 -14.16 16.03
CA ASP A 240 8.35 -14.93 16.71
C ASP A 240 7.07 -14.11 16.86
N ASP A 241 7.16 -12.86 17.32
CA ASP A 241 6.03 -11.94 17.40
C ASP A 241 5.36 -11.74 16.04
N ALA A 242 6.14 -11.66 14.97
CA ALA A 242 5.59 -11.54 13.62
C ALA A 242 4.85 -12.80 13.17
N VAL A 243 5.34 -13.97 13.53
CA VAL A 243 4.63 -15.25 13.26
C VAL A 243 3.29 -15.25 13.98
N ASP A 244 3.26 -14.89 15.26
CA ASP A 244 2.05 -14.84 16.06
C ASP A 244 1.05 -13.82 15.52
N LEU A 245 1.53 -12.63 15.12
CA LEU A 245 0.69 -11.62 14.46
C LEU A 245 0.05 -12.17 13.17
N PHE A 246 0.83 -12.81 12.29
CA PHE A 246 0.27 -13.37 11.05
C PHE A 246 -0.66 -14.55 11.32
N ASN A 247 -0.40 -15.37 12.33
CA ASN A 247 -1.32 -16.43 12.73
C ASN A 247 -2.65 -15.85 13.21
N TYR A 248 -2.62 -14.80 14.03
CA TYR A 248 -3.83 -14.08 14.44
C TYR A 248 -4.58 -13.49 13.24
N LEU A 249 -3.87 -12.76 12.36
CA LEU A 249 -4.48 -12.12 11.19
C LEU A 249 -5.09 -13.12 10.19
N THR A 250 -4.57 -14.34 10.12
CA THR A 250 -5.04 -15.39 9.21
C THR A 250 -6.02 -16.37 9.86
N GLY A 251 -6.39 -16.16 11.13
CA GLY A 251 -7.37 -16.97 11.84
C GLY A 251 -6.86 -18.31 12.37
N TYR A 252 -5.54 -18.50 12.48
CA TYR A 252 -4.93 -19.70 13.04
C TYR A 252 -4.70 -19.66 14.56
N SER A 253 -4.92 -18.49 15.19
CA SER A 253 -4.88 -18.33 16.64
C SER A 253 -6.02 -17.43 17.13
N HIS A 254 -6.49 -17.70 18.34
CA HIS A 254 -7.53 -16.92 19.02
C HIS A 254 -6.91 -16.00 20.06
#